data_a7ff452f4e4e38326b1fb4aef673eb59
#
_entry.id   a7ff452f4e4e38326b1fb4aef673eb59
#
_cell.length_a   1.000
_cell.length_b   1.000
_cell.length_c   1.000
_cell.angle_alpha   90.00
_cell.angle_beta   90.00
_cell.angle_gamma   90.00
#
_symmetry.space_group_name_H-M   'P 1'
#
loop_
_entity.id
_entity.type
_entity.pdbx_description
1 polymer ?
#
loop_
_entity_poly.entity_id
_entity_poly.type
_entity_poly.pdbx_seq_one_letter_code
_entity_poly.pdbx_strand_id
1 'polypeptide(L)'
;TFKWANKKINKNKNNKKENSKIMIDKFFNLSNIKKTKIYYSLNHGWRFSSNSKPFNIKSYWDPRKRLGVCADWFVGPRLESGWISAHDLFKKISR
;
A
#
# COMPACT_ATOMS: atom_id res chain seq x y z
N THR A 1 4.96 -11.59 -3.25
CA THR A 1 3.73 -11.54 -4.07
C THR A 1 2.50 -11.83 -3.23
N PHE A 2 1.31 -11.42 -3.73
CA PHE A 2 0.02 -11.64 -3.07
C PHE A 2 -0.26 -13.13 -2.74
N LYS A 3 -0.01 -14.03 -3.69
CA LYS A 3 -0.16 -15.47 -3.48
C LYS A 3 0.72 -16.01 -2.36
N TRP A 4 1.97 -15.55 -2.31
CA TRP A 4 2.90 -15.94 -1.24
C TRP A 4 2.44 -15.42 0.12
N ALA A 5 2.03 -14.15 0.21
CA ALA A 5 1.52 -13.52 1.41
C ALA A 5 0.27 -14.26 1.94
N ASN A 6 -0.71 -14.55 1.08
CA ASN A 6 -1.89 -15.31 1.47
C ASN A 6 -1.56 -16.71 2.01
N LYS A 7 -0.66 -17.45 1.33
CA LYS A 7 -0.30 -18.81 1.74
C LYS A 7 0.47 -18.84 3.06
N LYS A 8 1.43 -17.93 3.27
CA LYS A 8 2.31 -17.94 4.45
C LYS A 8 1.72 -17.18 5.64
N ILE A 9 1.14 -16.01 5.42
CA ILE A 9 0.59 -15.15 6.47
C ILE A 9 -0.72 -15.71 7.01
N ASN A 10 -1.58 -16.27 6.17
CA ASN A 10 -2.81 -16.94 6.63
C ASN A 10 -2.55 -18.18 7.48
N LYS A 11 -1.50 -18.93 7.19
CA LYS A 11 -1.09 -20.08 8.00
C LYS A 11 -0.66 -19.69 9.41
N ASN A 12 -0.09 -18.48 9.59
CA ASN A 12 0.43 -17.94 10.85
C ASN A 12 -0.38 -16.71 11.32
N LYS A 13 -1.69 -16.75 11.15
CA LYS A 13 -2.60 -15.60 11.30
C LYS A 13 -2.48 -14.86 12.64
N ASN A 14 -2.11 -15.53 13.71
CA ASN A 14 -2.01 -14.99 15.05
C ASN A 14 -0.57 -14.78 15.53
N ASN A 15 0.45 -15.13 14.73
CA ASN A 15 1.85 -15.03 15.12
C ASN A 15 2.59 -13.94 14.31
N LYS A 16 2.44 -12.68 14.76
CA LYS A 16 3.10 -11.52 14.14
C LYS A 16 4.63 -11.60 14.15
N LYS A 17 5.22 -12.20 15.18
CA LYS A 17 6.68 -12.39 15.29
C LYS A 17 7.20 -13.35 14.22
N GLU A 18 6.53 -14.47 14.01
CA GLU A 18 6.89 -15.45 12.99
C GLU A 18 6.74 -14.87 11.58
N ASN A 19 5.67 -14.14 11.31
CA ASN A 19 5.46 -13.45 10.05
C ASN A 19 6.55 -12.40 9.77
N SER A 20 6.94 -11.62 10.78
CA SER A 20 8.03 -10.64 10.66
C SER A 20 9.35 -11.32 10.33
N LYS A 21 9.68 -12.42 11.00
CA LYS A 21 10.90 -13.20 10.73
C LYS A 21 10.95 -13.73 9.29
N ILE A 22 9.84 -14.32 8.82
CA ILE A 22 9.74 -14.83 7.45
C ILE A 22 9.94 -13.71 6.42
N MET A 23 9.33 -12.55 6.62
CA MET A 23 9.44 -11.41 5.72
C MET A 23 10.86 -10.84 5.70
N ILE A 24 11.50 -10.71 6.85
CA ILE A 24 12.89 -10.23 6.99
C ILE A 24 13.87 -11.18 6.31
N ASP A 25 13.76 -12.48 6.56
CA ASP A 25 14.62 -13.48 5.94
C ASP A 25 14.44 -13.47 4.41
N LYS A 26 13.21 -13.33 3.93
CA LYS A 26 12.93 -13.22 2.50
C LYS A 26 13.52 -11.96 1.87
N PHE A 27 13.47 -10.82 2.58
CA PHE A 27 14.07 -9.57 2.13
C PHE A 27 15.59 -9.72 1.95
N PHE A 28 16.31 -10.24 2.94
CA PHE A 28 17.76 -10.44 2.83
C PHE A 28 18.14 -11.44 1.73
N ASN A 29 17.36 -12.50 1.56
CA ASN A 29 17.59 -13.48 0.50
C ASN A 29 17.41 -12.91 -0.92
N LEU A 30 16.43 -12.02 -1.10
CA LEU A 30 16.10 -11.45 -2.41
C LEU A 30 16.95 -10.21 -2.76
N SER A 31 17.35 -9.43 -1.76
CA SER A 31 18.06 -8.16 -1.97
C SER A 31 19.57 -8.32 -2.15
N ASN A 32 20.14 -9.49 -1.85
CA ASN A 32 21.59 -9.72 -1.77
C ASN A 32 22.33 -8.78 -0.81
N ILE A 33 21.62 -8.12 0.09
CA ILE A 33 22.21 -7.26 1.13
C ILE A 33 22.71 -8.15 2.26
N LYS A 34 23.92 -7.85 2.76
CA LYS A 34 24.48 -8.56 3.91
C LYS A 34 23.56 -8.42 5.11
N LYS A 35 23.24 -9.55 5.75
CA LYS A 35 22.37 -9.59 6.93
C LYS A 35 22.93 -8.69 8.04
N THR A 36 22.16 -7.69 8.46
CA THR A 36 22.51 -6.71 9.47
C THR A 36 21.60 -6.83 10.69
N LYS A 37 22.00 -6.24 11.82
CA LYS A 37 21.17 -6.19 13.02
C LYS A 37 19.96 -5.31 12.77
N ILE A 38 18.77 -5.82 13.12
CA ILE A 38 17.53 -5.09 13.05
C ILE A 38 17.21 -4.55 14.44
N TYR A 39 17.11 -3.23 14.57
CA TYR A 39 16.81 -2.58 15.85
C TYR A 39 15.31 -2.49 16.13
N TYR A 40 14.51 -2.38 15.07
CA TYR A 40 13.06 -2.25 15.18
C TYR A 40 12.38 -2.90 13.99
N SER A 41 11.32 -3.65 14.24
CA SER A 41 10.43 -4.16 13.21
C SER A 41 9.00 -4.21 13.71
N LEU A 42 8.06 -3.80 12.88
CA LEU A 42 6.62 -3.86 13.14
C LEU A 42 5.93 -4.53 11.96
N ASN A 43 5.07 -5.49 12.26
CA ASN A 43 4.23 -6.14 11.27
C ASN A 43 2.77 -5.74 11.49
N HIS A 44 2.14 -5.21 10.45
CA HIS A 44 0.73 -4.87 10.44
C HIS A 44 0.00 -5.61 9.32
N GLY A 45 -1.07 -6.30 9.67
CA GLY A 45 -1.93 -6.98 8.70
C GLY A 45 -3.03 -6.05 8.21
N TRP A 46 -3.00 -5.70 6.95
CA TRP A 46 -4.08 -4.96 6.29
C TRP A 46 -5.16 -5.91 5.81
N ARG A 47 -6.33 -5.82 6.39
CA ARG A 47 -7.47 -6.65 6.00
C ARG A 47 -8.05 -6.22 4.65
N PHE A 48 -8.07 -4.91 4.40
CA PHE A 48 -8.56 -4.30 3.17
C PHE A 48 -7.47 -3.41 2.60
N SER A 49 -6.72 -3.91 1.63
CA SER A 49 -5.55 -3.25 1.07
C SER A 49 -5.66 -2.93 -0.42
N SER A 50 -6.73 -3.37 -1.08
CA SER A 50 -6.98 -3.03 -2.47
C SER A 50 -8.48 -2.89 -2.74
N ASN A 51 -8.83 -1.97 -3.62
CA ASN A 51 -10.19 -1.81 -4.09
C ASN A 51 -10.47 -2.74 -5.27
N SER A 52 -11.68 -3.28 -5.33
CA SER A 52 -12.12 -4.14 -6.44
C SER A 52 -12.57 -3.33 -7.66
N LYS A 53 -13.06 -2.10 -7.43
CA LYS A 53 -13.51 -1.20 -8.50
C LYS A 53 -12.99 0.21 -8.25
N PRO A 54 -12.24 0.80 -9.19
CA PRO A 54 -11.89 2.21 -9.11
C PRO A 54 -13.13 3.09 -9.37
N PHE A 55 -13.05 4.35 -8.98
CA PHE A 55 -14.05 5.34 -9.36
C PHE A 55 -13.84 5.79 -10.81
N ASN A 56 -14.89 6.30 -11.45
CA ASN A 56 -14.79 6.86 -12.81
C ASN A 56 -14.07 8.23 -12.87
N ILE A 57 -13.67 8.76 -11.72
CA ILE A 57 -12.92 10.01 -11.59
C ILE A 57 -11.59 9.74 -10.89
N LYS A 58 -10.56 10.50 -11.24
CA LYS A 58 -9.22 10.32 -10.65
C LYS A 58 -9.05 11.02 -9.32
N SER A 59 -9.79 12.11 -9.08
CA SER A 59 -9.83 12.87 -7.83
C SER A 59 -11.12 13.66 -7.74
N TYR A 60 -11.44 14.14 -6.57
CA TYR A 60 -12.58 15.03 -6.35
C TYR A 60 -12.12 16.43 -5.90
N TRP A 61 -12.71 17.49 -6.44
CA TRP A 61 -12.48 18.86 -6.03
C TRP A 61 -13.79 19.65 -5.98
N ASP A 62 -14.10 20.23 -4.83
CA ASP A 62 -15.20 21.16 -4.64
C ASP A 62 -14.64 22.57 -4.41
N PRO A 63 -14.68 23.47 -5.40
CA PRO A 63 -14.13 24.82 -5.27
C PRO A 63 -14.91 25.70 -4.29
N ARG A 64 -16.20 25.43 -4.08
CA ARG A 64 -17.03 26.20 -3.15
C ARG A 64 -16.66 25.93 -1.70
N LYS A 65 -16.43 24.66 -1.38
CA LYS A 65 -16.03 24.21 -0.04
C LYS A 65 -14.49 24.21 0.15
N ARG A 66 -13.73 24.44 -0.90
CA ARG A 66 -12.26 24.27 -0.92
C ARG A 66 -11.84 22.89 -0.40
N LEU A 67 -12.59 21.87 -0.77
CA LEU A 67 -12.37 20.50 -0.35
C LEU A 67 -11.86 19.66 -1.52
N GLY A 68 -10.67 19.07 -1.35
CA GLY A 68 -10.08 18.15 -2.30
C GLY A 68 -9.91 16.76 -1.70
N VAL A 69 -10.16 15.73 -2.50
CA VAL A 69 -9.92 14.32 -2.11
C VAL A 69 -9.17 13.61 -3.22
N CYS A 70 -8.06 13.00 -2.87
CA CYS A 70 -7.28 12.13 -3.74
C CYS A 70 -6.80 10.89 -2.97
N ALA A 71 -6.75 9.77 -3.63
CA ALA A 71 -6.24 8.51 -3.08
C ALA A 71 -6.04 7.49 -4.20
N ASP A 72 -5.26 6.45 -3.93
CA ASP A 72 -5.04 5.35 -4.86
C ASP A 72 -6.34 4.65 -5.29
N TRP A 73 -7.27 4.48 -4.37
CA TRP A 73 -8.56 3.82 -4.63
C TRP A 73 -9.48 4.54 -5.62
N PHE A 74 -9.20 5.79 -5.99
CA PHE A 74 -9.88 6.45 -7.12
C PHE A 74 -9.48 5.83 -8.47
N VAL A 75 -8.20 5.47 -8.62
CA VAL A 75 -7.61 5.06 -9.90
C VAL A 75 -7.51 3.55 -10.01
N GLY A 76 -7.03 2.87 -8.99
CA GLY A 76 -6.90 1.42 -8.99
C GLY A 76 -5.83 0.88 -8.02
N PRO A 77 -5.62 -0.45 -8.03
CA PRO A 77 -4.77 -1.12 -7.05
C PRO A 77 -3.28 -1.11 -7.43
N ARG A 78 -2.78 -0.07 -8.09
CA ARG A 78 -1.38 0.07 -8.49
C ARG A 78 -0.66 1.06 -7.58
N LEU A 79 0.65 0.89 -7.46
CA LEU A 79 1.50 1.77 -6.65
C LEU A 79 1.43 3.23 -7.12
N GLU A 80 1.45 3.44 -8.44
CA GLU A 80 1.37 4.76 -9.06
C GLU A 80 -0.02 5.42 -8.96
N SER A 81 -1.04 4.70 -8.56
CA SER A 81 -2.42 5.20 -8.51
C SER A 81 -2.60 6.39 -7.56
N GLY A 82 -1.91 6.38 -6.43
CA GLY A 82 -1.91 7.50 -5.49
C GLY A 82 -1.32 8.77 -6.11
N TRP A 83 -0.21 8.64 -6.82
CA TRP A 83 0.43 9.76 -7.51
C TRP A 83 -0.46 10.32 -8.64
N ILE A 84 -1.05 9.44 -9.46
CA ILE A 84 -1.97 9.84 -10.54
C ILE A 84 -3.16 10.62 -9.98
N SER A 85 -3.74 10.16 -8.89
CA SER A 85 -4.87 10.82 -8.22
C SER A 85 -4.49 12.19 -7.66
N ALA A 86 -3.35 12.28 -6.97
CA ALA A 86 -2.84 13.53 -6.42
C ALA A 86 -2.50 14.56 -7.52
N HIS A 87 -1.88 14.13 -8.60
CA HIS A 87 -1.54 14.97 -9.73
C HIS A 87 -2.80 15.53 -10.44
N ASP A 88 -3.84 14.71 -10.58
CA ASP A 88 -5.14 15.13 -11.11
C ASP A 88 -5.80 16.19 -10.22
N LEU A 89 -5.77 15.98 -8.89
CA LEU A 89 -6.27 16.97 -7.93
C LEU A 89 -5.50 18.30 -8.01
N PHE A 90 -4.17 18.22 -8.06
CA PHE A 90 -3.33 19.41 -8.22
C PHE A 90 -3.73 20.24 -9.45
N LYS A 91 -3.93 19.60 -10.61
CA LYS A 91 -4.39 20.27 -11.82
C LYS A 91 -5.75 20.94 -11.66
N LYS A 92 -6.68 20.33 -10.94
CA LYS A 92 -8.01 20.89 -10.66
C LYS A 92 -7.96 22.12 -9.75
N ILE A 93 -7.07 22.12 -8.76
CA ILE A 93 -6.87 23.25 -7.84
C ILE A 93 -6.15 24.40 -8.52
N SER A 94 -5.17 24.10 -9.39
CA SER A 94 -4.34 25.10 -10.07
C SER A 94 -5.04 25.82 -11.24
N ARG A 95 -6.22 25.40 -11.58
CA ARG A 95 -7.06 26.08 -12.58
C ARG A 95 -7.88 27.17 -11.89
#